data_987318a5a61e060b3452ec9e4285d7e1
#
_entry.id   987318a5a61e060b3452ec9e4285d7e1
#
_cell.length_a   1.000
_cell.length_b   1.000
_cell.length_c   1.000
_cell.angle_alpha   90.00
_cell.angle_beta   90.00
_cell.angle_gamma   90.00
#
_symmetry.space_group_name_H-M   'P 1'
#
loop_
_entity.id
_entity.type
_entity.pdbx_description
1 polymer ?
#
loop_
_entity_poly.entity_id
_entity_poly.type
_entity_poly.pdbx_seq_one_letter_code
_entity_poly.pdbx_strand_id
1 'polypeptide(L)'
;MTTSFDNPQVSIVLPVFNEIEHLDEELERIRDAMEASQYSFEIIVVDDASTDGSTERLDEIPWIRLIAFRANRGPGAARKIGTEAALGEIVLWSDVDMSYPNDQLPRLVEALDGYDQVVGARTSEEGTHKLARVPAKWFIRRLAEWLSSTKIPDLNSGFRAFRKDVADQFLHLLPNGFSHVTTMTMVFLANGYSVGYVDIDYAQRSGNSKFRFVADTRLYLRQVTRMVMMWNPLRVLTPLATVLFLLGFSKLVFDLIDKDFRVGTNTLLVVLSAGMIFVVALLADLVVQVTRPRHSVLPAAVQERGIGPGNDTTDSADELP
;
A
#
# COMPACT_ATOMS: atom_id res chain seq x y z
N MET A 1 -28.06 5.02 17.43
CA MET A 1 -26.89 5.77 17.93
C MET A 1 -26.54 6.78 16.86
N THR A 2 -26.38 8.04 17.23
CA THR A 2 -26.13 9.15 16.30
C THR A 2 -24.76 8.97 15.65
N THR A 3 -24.69 9.10 14.32
CA THR A 3 -23.45 9.36 13.58
C THR A 3 -22.82 10.62 14.17
N SER A 4 -21.94 10.45 15.14
CA SER A 4 -21.23 11.57 15.76
C SER A 4 -20.04 11.87 14.87
N PHE A 5 -20.16 12.92 14.04
CA PHE A 5 -19.02 13.46 13.30
C PHE A 5 -17.97 14.09 14.23
N ASP A 6 -18.29 14.18 15.54
CA ASP A 6 -17.38 14.69 16.56
C ASP A 6 -16.52 13.54 17.12
N ASN A 7 -15.35 13.34 16.53
CA ASN A 7 -14.31 12.40 16.94
C ASN A 7 -14.63 10.89 16.70
N PRO A 8 -14.83 10.44 15.43
CA PRO A 8 -15.00 9.03 15.11
C PRO A 8 -13.71 8.25 15.36
N GLN A 9 -13.83 6.97 15.75
CA GLN A 9 -12.67 6.06 15.83
C GLN A 9 -12.25 5.60 14.44
N VAL A 10 -13.22 5.41 13.54
CA VAL A 10 -13.04 4.81 12.21
C VAL A 10 -13.57 5.73 11.12
N SER A 11 -12.79 5.96 10.09
CA SER A 11 -13.23 6.65 8.86
C SER A 11 -13.25 5.66 7.69
N ILE A 12 -14.42 5.47 7.07
CA ILE A 12 -14.60 4.63 5.88
C ILE A 12 -14.50 5.52 4.65
N VAL A 13 -13.51 5.25 3.79
CA VAL A 13 -13.24 6.03 2.56
C VAL A 13 -13.63 5.21 1.34
N LEU A 14 -14.62 5.69 0.61
CA LEU A 14 -15.23 5.04 -0.54
C LEU A 14 -15.04 5.89 -1.80
N PRO A 15 -14.23 5.46 -2.79
CA PRO A 15 -14.20 6.10 -4.10
C PRO A 15 -15.42 5.68 -4.92
N VAL A 16 -16.08 6.64 -5.55
CA VAL A 16 -17.23 6.42 -6.43
C VAL A 16 -16.93 6.99 -7.81
N PHE A 17 -17.25 6.23 -8.86
CA PHE A 17 -17.25 6.71 -10.24
C PHE A 17 -18.22 5.91 -11.10
N ASN A 18 -19.40 6.46 -11.35
CA ASN A 18 -20.48 5.83 -12.13
C ASN A 18 -20.92 4.48 -11.55
N GLU A 19 -21.41 4.49 -10.30
CA GLU A 19 -21.84 3.31 -9.54
C GLU A 19 -23.30 3.45 -9.03
N ILE A 20 -24.15 4.24 -9.73
CA ILE A 20 -25.51 4.57 -9.29
C ILE A 20 -26.37 3.33 -9.00
N GLU A 21 -26.15 2.22 -9.74
CA GLU A 21 -26.96 0.99 -9.62
C GLU A 21 -26.83 0.30 -8.25
N HIS A 22 -25.68 0.41 -7.61
CA HIS A 22 -25.36 -0.32 -6.36
C HIS A 22 -25.11 0.59 -5.17
N LEU A 23 -25.12 1.91 -5.41
CA LEU A 23 -24.68 2.92 -4.46
C LEU A 23 -25.46 2.87 -3.14
N ASP A 24 -26.79 2.91 -3.20
CA ASP A 24 -27.64 2.93 -2.00
C ASP A 24 -27.52 1.65 -1.20
N GLU A 25 -27.57 0.48 -1.85
CA GLU A 25 -27.50 -0.82 -1.22
C GLU A 25 -26.15 -1.00 -0.48
N GLU A 26 -25.04 -0.64 -1.13
CA GLU A 26 -23.71 -0.78 -0.50
C GLU A 26 -23.48 0.24 0.62
N LEU A 27 -23.95 1.46 0.49
CA LEU A 27 -23.83 2.44 1.56
C LEU A 27 -24.65 2.05 2.80
N GLU A 28 -25.87 1.55 2.61
CA GLU A 28 -26.69 1.03 3.69
C GLU A 28 -26.06 -0.21 4.34
N ARG A 29 -25.53 -1.16 3.55
CA ARG A 29 -24.82 -2.34 4.02
C ARG A 29 -23.61 -1.99 4.89
N ILE A 30 -22.82 -0.99 4.45
CA ILE A 30 -21.67 -0.49 5.21
C ILE A 30 -22.14 0.13 6.53
N ARG A 31 -23.17 1.01 6.46
CA ARG A 31 -23.71 1.66 7.63
C ARG A 31 -24.24 0.64 8.66
N ASP A 32 -25.07 -0.29 8.22
CA ASP A 32 -25.67 -1.29 9.08
C ASP A 32 -24.62 -2.17 9.77
N ALA A 33 -23.56 -2.58 9.04
CA ALA A 33 -22.46 -3.35 9.59
C ALA A 33 -21.68 -2.55 10.66
N MET A 34 -21.45 -1.27 10.43
CA MET A 34 -20.74 -0.43 11.38
C MET A 34 -21.60 -0.04 12.58
N GLU A 35 -22.90 0.21 12.40
CA GLU A 35 -23.85 0.46 13.49
C GLU A 35 -24.02 -0.75 14.42
N ALA A 36 -23.91 -1.96 13.86
CA ALA A 36 -23.92 -3.22 14.64
C ALA A 36 -22.59 -3.45 15.42
N SER A 37 -21.54 -2.69 15.10
CA SER A 37 -20.24 -2.79 15.76
C SER A 37 -20.15 -1.91 17.01
N GLN A 38 -19.03 -2.02 17.73
CA GLN A 38 -18.74 -1.16 18.88
C GLN A 38 -18.02 0.16 18.52
N TYR A 39 -17.69 0.38 17.24
CA TYR A 39 -16.87 1.51 16.81
C TYR A 39 -17.72 2.71 16.43
N SER A 40 -17.33 3.90 16.89
CA SER A 40 -17.84 5.16 16.33
C SER A 40 -17.20 5.40 14.97
N PHE A 41 -17.99 5.84 13.99
CA PHE A 41 -17.49 5.93 12.60
C PHE A 41 -18.05 7.13 11.83
N GLU A 42 -17.36 7.49 10.76
CA GLU A 42 -17.84 8.35 9.67
C GLU A 42 -17.67 7.63 8.32
N ILE A 43 -18.50 7.99 7.37
CA ILE A 43 -18.39 7.52 5.98
C ILE A 43 -18.07 8.70 5.09
N ILE A 44 -16.92 8.65 4.42
CA ILE A 44 -16.43 9.65 3.47
C ILE A 44 -16.54 9.06 2.07
N VAL A 45 -17.43 9.61 1.28
CA VAL A 45 -17.57 9.22 -0.12
C VAL A 45 -16.86 10.26 -0.98
N VAL A 46 -15.96 9.80 -1.85
CA VAL A 46 -15.25 10.67 -2.78
C VAL A 46 -15.71 10.34 -4.20
N ASP A 47 -16.54 11.20 -4.74
CA ASP A 47 -17.03 11.10 -6.11
C ASP A 47 -15.99 11.62 -7.10
N ASP A 48 -15.54 10.75 -8.00
CA ASP A 48 -14.49 11.03 -8.99
C ASP A 48 -15.08 11.59 -10.32
N ALA A 49 -15.99 12.56 -10.22
CA ALA A 49 -16.70 13.20 -11.32
C ALA A 49 -17.62 12.23 -12.09
N SER A 50 -18.54 11.59 -11.40
CA SER A 50 -19.57 10.74 -11.99
C SER A 50 -20.48 11.51 -12.95
N THR A 51 -21.05 10.79 -13.92
CA THR A 51 -21.92 11.34 -14.96
C THR A 51 -23.24 10.57 -15.11
N ASP A 52 -23.50 9.63 -14.21
CA ASP A 52 -24.65 8.70 -14.23
C ASP A 52 -25.75 9.06 -13.21
N GLY A 53 -25.60 10.18 -12.49
CA GLY A 53 -26.49 10.59 -11.41
C GLY A 53 -26.02 10.21 -10.01
N SER A 54 -24.84 9.56 -9.89
CA SER A 54 -24.29 9.18 -8.60
C SER A 54 -24.01 10.40 -7.71
N THR A 55 -23.49 11.50 -8.27
CA THR A 55 -23.17 12.71 -7.50
C THR A 55 -24.41 13.31 -6.87
N GLU A 56 -25.50 13.48 -7.67
CA GLU A 56 -26.77 14.02 -7.24
C GLU A 56 -27.40 13.15 -6.15
N ARG A 57 -27.31 11.83 -6.31
CA ARG A 57 -27.82 10.89 -5.31
C ARG A 57 -27.05 10.96 -4.00
N LEU A 58 -25.72 11.05 -4.05
CA LEU A 58 -24.86 11.18 -2.87
C LEU A 58 -25.13 12.47 -2.09
N ASP A 59 -25.45 13.59 -2.78
CA ASP A 59 -25.74 14.89 -2.16
C ASP A 59 -27.05 14.86 -1.34
N GLU A 60 -27.97 13.93 -1.64
CA GLU A 60 -29.20 13.72 -0.91
C GLU A 60 -29.03 12.91 0.40
N ILE A 61 -27.86 12.28 0.63
CA ILE A 61 -27.62 11.39 1.77
C ILE A 61 -26.99 12.16 2.95
N PRO A 62 -27.74 12.44 4.03
CA PRO A 62 -27.29 13.37 5.07
C PRO A 62 -26.25 12.76 6.05
N TRP A 63 -26.06 11.47 6.05
CA TRP A 63 -25.20 10.77 7.01
C TRP A 63 -23.81 10.41 6.45
N ILE A 64 -23.48 10.84 5.24
CA ILE A 64 -22.16 10.75 4.63
C ILE A 64 -21.47 12.10 4.54
N ARG A 65 -20.16 12.10 4.42
CA ARG A 65 -19.37 13.26 4.00
C ARG A 65 -19.02 13.11 2.54
N LEU A 66 -19.60 13.93 1.69
CA LEU A 66 -19.34 13.92 0.25
C LEU A 66 -18.19 14.87 -0.12
N ILE A 67 -17.23 14.35 -0.88
CA ILE A 67 -16.18 15.13 -1.57
C ILE A 67 -16.32 14.86 -3.06
N ALA A 68 -16.71 15.83 -3.86
CA ALA A 68 -16.90 15.65 -5.30
C ALA A 68 -15.77 16.33 -6.10
N PHE A 69 -15.15 15.60 -7.02
CA PHE A 69 -14.17 16.14 -7.95
C PHE A 69 -14.85 16.77 -9.16
N ARG A 70 -14.25 17.82 -9.71
CA ARG A 70 -14.72 18.45 -10.94
C ARG A 70 -14.32 17.70 -12.22
N ALA A 71 -13.36 16.80 -12.13
CA ALA A 71 -12.87 15.99 -13.23
C ALA A 71 -12.29 14.68 -12.69
N ASN A 72 -12.41 13.59 -13.45
CA ASN A 72 -11.90 12.29 -13.06
C ASN A 72 -10.38 12.32 -12.83
N ARG A 73 -9.95 11.89 -11.65
CA ARG A 73 -8.55 11.85 -11.19
C ARG A 73 -8.06 10.44 -10.88
N GLY A 74 -8.97 9.49 -10.87
CA GLY A 74 -8.71 8.08 -10.59
C GLY A 74 -8.87 7.68 -9.12
N PRO A 75 -9.12 6.38 -8.86
CA PRO A 75 -9.47 5.86 -7.54
C PRO A 75 -8.39 6.08 -6.48
N GLY A 76 -7.12 6.17 -6.89
CA GLY A 76 -6.03 6.48 -5.97
C GLY A 76 -6.08 7.94 -5.48
N ALA A 77 -6.48 8.88 -6.35
CA ALA A 77 -6.67 10.27 -5.93
C ALA A 77 -7.86 10.42 -4.98
N ALA A 78 -8.96 9.71 -5.25
CA ALA A 78 -10.14 9.71 -4.39
C ALA A 78 -9.82 9.16 -3.00
N ARG A 79 -9.17 7.99 -2.91
CA ARG A 79 -8.78 7.41 -1.63
C ARG A 79 -7.78 8.27 -0.85
N LYS A 80 -6.85 8.91 -1.55
CA LYS A 80 -5.88 9.81 -0.93
C LYS A 80 -6.59 11.00 -0.28
N ILE A 81 -7.42 11.73 -1.02
CA ILE A 81 -8.15 12.90 -0.51
C ILE A 81 -9.12 12.49 0.60
N GLY A 82 -9.84 11.36 0.46
CA GLY A 82 -10.69 10.84 1.53
C GLY A 82 -9.91 10.50 2.79
N THR A 83 -8.72 9.92 2.67
CA THR A 83 -7.85 9.63 3.82
C THR A 83 -7.30 10.90 4.45
N GLU A 84 -6.90 11.91 3.67
CA GLU A 84 -6.49 13.22 4.17
C GLU A 84 -7.62 13.93 4.94
N ALA A 85 -8.88 13.75 4.50
CA ALA A 85 -10.07 14.32 5.13
C ALA A 85 -10.59 13.51 6.34
N ALA A 86 -10.12 12.29 6.54
CA ALA A 86 -10.54 11.40 7.60
C ALA A 86 -10.22 11.97 9.00
N LEU A 87 -11.16 11.81 9.93
CA LEU A 87 -11.02 12.24 11.33
C LEU A 87 -10.66 11.08 12.26
N GLY A 88 -11.01 9.83 11.87
CA GLY A 88 -10.74 8.64 12.64
C GLY A 88 -9.27 8.26 12.69
N GLU A 89 -8.86 7.63 13.78
CA GLU A 89 -7.50 7.08 13.95
C GLU A 89 -7.26 5.87 13.03
N ILE A 90 -8.34 5.15 12.70
CA ILE A 90 -8.33 4.00 11.79
C ILE A 90 -9.06 4.41 10.50
N VAL A 91 -8.44 4.12 9.36
CA VAL A 91 -9.06 4.32 8.05
C VAL A 91 -9.33 2.98 7.39
N LEU A 92 -10.55 2.82 6.91
CA LEU A 92 -10.99 1.70 6.09
C LEU A 92 -11.11 2.14 4.63
N TRP A 93 -10.55 1.35 3.73
CA TRP A 93 -10.85 1.46 2.30
C TRP A 93 -11.72 0.31 1.83
N SER A 94 -12.71 0.62 1.02
CA SER A 94 -13.52 -0.35 0.28
C SER A 94 -13.98 0.24 -1.05
N ASP A 95 -14.80 -0.52 -1.79
CA ASP A 95 -15.48 -0.09 -3.02
C ASP A 95 -16.99 -0.30 -2.86
N VAL A 96 -17.80 0.39 -3.68
CA VAL A 96 -19.27 0.33 -3.67
C VAL A 96 -19.83 -0.47 -4.86
N ASP A 97 -19.04 -1.40 -5.42
CA ASP A 97 -19.37 -2.18 -6.63
C ASP A 97 -19.80 -3.63 -6.35
N MET A 98 -20.29 -3.91 -5.14
CA MET A 98 -20.73 -5.22 -4.66
C MET A 98 -19.65 -6.30 -4.66
N SER A 99 -18.39 -5.96 -4.94
CA SER A 99 -17.32 -6.96 -5.04
C SER A 99 -16.72 -7.36 -3.69
N TYR A 100 -16.73 -6.45 -2.70
CA TYR A 100 -16.19 -6.71 -1.36
C TYR A 100 -17.30 -7.05 -0.35
N PRO A 101 -16.99 -7.88 0.66
CA PRO A 101 -17.91 -8.19 1.74
C PRO A 101 -17.96 -7.01 2.74
N ASN A 102 -18.66 -5.93 2.38
CA ASN A 102 -18.70 -4.70 3.16
C ASN A 102 -19.37 -4.84 4.54
N ASP A 103 -20.14 -5.90 4.74
CA ASP A 103 -20.64 -6.36 6.05
C ASP A 103 -19.53 -6.83 7.00
N GLN A 104 -18.33 -7.13 6.49
CA GLN A 104 -17.18 -7.57 7.28
C GLN A 104 -16.18 -6.45 7.59
N LEU A 105 -16.48 -5.19 7.31
CA LEU A 105 -15.61 -4.05 7.65
C LEU A 105 -15.21 -4.01 9.14
N PRO A 106 -16.12 -4.24 10.12
CA PRO A 106 -15.72 -4.29 11.53
C PRO A 106 -14.66 -5.35 11.84
N ARG A 107 -14.67 -6.49 11.14
CA ARG A 107 -13.67 -7.55 11.28
C ARG A 107 -12.27 -7.11 10.88
N LEU A 108 -12.14 -6.19 9.89
CA LEU A 108 -10.84 -5.62 9.54
C LEU A 108 -10.31 -4.71 10.64
N VAL A 109 -11.20 -3.96 11.33
CA VAL A 109 -10.82 -3.12 12.46
C VAL A 109 -10.33 -3.97 13.61
N GLU A 110 -11.06 -5.05 13.95
CA GLU A 110 -10.66 -6.00 14.99
C GLU A 110 -9.30 -6.65 14.68
N ALA A 111 -9.09 -7.04 13.42
CA ALA A 111 -7.85 -7.68 12.98
C ALA A 111 -6.65 -6.71 12.94
N LEU A 112 -6.88 -5.39 13.05
CA LEU A 112 -5.81 -4.39 13.05
C LEU A 112 -4.99 -4.40 14.36
N ASP A 113 -5.50 -5.06 15.42
CA ASP A 113 -4.76 -5.17 16.67
C ASP A 113 -3.40 -5.83 16.45
N GLY A 114 -2.33 -5.15 16.85
CA GLY A 114 -0.93 -5.57 16.62
C GLY A 114 -0.39 -5.36 15.20
N TYR A 115 -1.20 -4.79 14.28
CA TYR A 115 -0.79 -4.45 12.93
C TYR A 115 -0.96 -2.96 12.63
N ASP A 116 -0.15 -2.44 11.71
CA ASP A 116 -0.29 -1.07 11.20
C ASP A 116 -1.24 -1.01 10.00
N GLN A 117 -1.38 -2.13 9.28
CA GLN A 117 -2.31 -2.33 8.18
C GLN A 117 -2.82 -3.77 8.17
N VAL A 118 -4.10 -3.95 7.85
CA VAL A 118 -4.70 -5.26 7.54
C VAL A 118 -5.34 -5.20 6.16
N VAL A 119 -5.12 -6.24 5.36
CA VAL A 119 -5.61 -6.35 3.98
C VAL A 119 -6.53 -7.58 3.87
N GLY A 120 -7.72 -7.40 3.34
CA GLY A 120 -8.59 -8.51 2.97
C GLY A 120 -8.02 -9.25 1.76
N ALA A 121 -7.50 -10.45 1.99
CA ALA A 121 -6.91 -11.30 0.97
C ALA A 121 -8.01 -12.13 0.28
N ARG A 122 -8.13 -11.99 -1.03
CA ARG A 122 -9.14 -12.72 -1.81
C ARG A 122 -8.75 -14.19 -1.94
N THR A 123 -9.65 -15.09 -1.50
CA THR A 123 -9.44 -16.54 -1.55
C THR A 123 -9.61 -17.12 -2.95
N SER A 124 -10.44 -16.50 -3.80
CA SER A 124 -10.66 -16.88 -5.19
C SER A 124 -10.57 -15.67 -6.12
N GLU A 125 -9.79 -15.78 -7.19
CA GLU A 125 -9.83 -14.84 -8.31
C GLU A 125 -10.77 -15.41 -9.39
N GLU A 126 -12.08 -15.47 -9.16
CA GLU A 126 -13.05 -15.81 -10.19
C GLU A 126 -13.25 -14.64 -11.14
N GLY A 127 -13.13 -14.89 -12.46
CA GLY A 127 -13.55 -13.93 -13.49
C GLY A 127 -12.47 -13.20 -14.26
N THR A 128 -11.20 -13.56 -14.18
CA THR A 128 -10.15 -12.93 -15.01
C THR A 128 -9.62 -13.88 -16.09
N HIS A 129 -9.53 -13.39 -17.34
CA HIS A 129 -8.85 -14.14 -18.43
C HIS A 129 -7.44 -14.53 -17.99
N LYS A 130 -7.27 -15.81 -17.61
CA LYS A 130 -6.16 -16.35 -16.81
C LYS A 130 -4.79 -16.35 -17.50
N LEU A 131 -4.71 -16.33 -18.84
CA LEU A 131 -3.49 -16.69 -19.56
C LEU A 131 -2.46 -15.57 -19.72
N ALA A 132 -2.83 -14.30 -19.78
CA ALA A 132 -1.87 -13.21 -20.06
C ALA A 132 -1.50 -12.34 -18.82
N ARG A 133 -2.35 -12.31 -17.79
CA ARG A 133 -2.14 -11.48 -16.58
C ARG A 133 -1.38 -12.19 -15.46
N VAL A 134 -1.46 -13.52 -15.41
CA VAL A 134 -0.85 -14.34 -14.35
C VAL A 134 0.66 -14.14 -14.25
N PRO A 135 1.47 -14.13 -15.34
CA PRO A 135 2.92 -14.00 -15.20
C PRO A 135 3.35 -12.65 -14.62
N ALA A 136 2.73 -11.54 -15.04
CA ALA A 136 3.10 -10.21 -14.56
C ALA A 136 2.72 -10.01 -13.09
N LYS A 137 1.50 -10.38 -12.69
CA LYS A 137 1.05 -10.33 -11.29
C LYS A 137 1.90 -11.23 -10.40
N TRP A 138 2.18 -12.45 -10.86
CA TRP A 138 3.04 -13.40 -10.16
C TRP A 138 4.46 -12.83 -9.96
N PHE A 139 5.04 -12.27 -11.01
CA PHE A 139 6.37 -11.67 -10.95
C PHE A 139 6.43 -10.50 -9.96
N ILE A 140 5.45 -9.59 -9.99
CA ILE A 140 5.37 -8.45 -9.08
C ILE A 140 5.22 -8.93 -7.63
N ARG A 141 4.34 -9.91 -7.39
CA ARG A 141 4.18 -10.48 -6.06
C ARG A 141 5.46 -11.12 -5.55
N ARG A 142 6.14 -11.94 -6.38
CA ARG A 142 7.42 -12.57 -6.00
C ARG A 142 8.51 -11.54 -5.77
N LEU A 143 8.56 -10.49 -6.57
CA LEU A 143 9.49 -9.40 -6.36
C LEU A 143 9.18 -8.65 -5.05
N ALA A 144 7.92 -8.39 -4.76
CA ALA A 144 7.47 -7.78 -3.52
C ALA A 144 7.82 -8.65 -2.29
N GLU A 145 7.53 -9.95 -2.34
CA GLU A 145 7.90 -10.93 -1.31
C GLU A 145 9.42 -10.99 -1.10
N TRP A 146 10.19 -10.99 -2.20
CA TRP A 146 11.66 -11.00 -2.12
C TRP A 146 12.22 -9.71 -1.52
N LEU A 147 11.66 -8.55 -1.88
CA LEU A 147 12.08 -7.25 -1.34
C LEU A 147 11.71 -7.10 0.14
N SER A 148 10.51 -7.51 0.55
CA SER A 148 10.02 -7.37 1.93
C SER A 148 10.43 -8.51 2.85
N SER A 149 10.90 -9.62 2.28
CA SER A 149 11.13 -10.88 3.01
C SER A 149 9.85 -11.37 3.75
N THR A 150 8.67 -10.94 3.30
CA THR A 150 7.37 -11.25 3.89
C THR A 150 6.48 -11.91 2.85
N LYS A 151 5.72 -12.92 3.24
CA LYS A 151 4.71 -13.55 2.37
C LYS A 151 3.53 -12.60 2.16
N ILE A 152 3.16 -12.36 0.90
CA ILE A 152 2.08 -11.43 0.53
C ILE A 152 0.97 -12.22 -0.18
N PRO A 153 -0.12 -12.58 0.51
CA PRO A 153 -1.24 -13.31 -0.10
C PRO A 153 -1.93 -12.53 -1.21
N ASP A 154 -2.30 -11.27 -0.94
CA ASP A 154 -2.91 -10.36 -1.92
C ASP A 154 -2.32 -8.96 -1.83
N LEU A 155 -1.73 -8.51 -2.94
CA LEU A 155 -1.10 -7.18 -3.05
C LEU A 155 -2.06 -6.10 -3.56
N ASN A 156 -3.18 -6.52 -4.19
CA ASN A 156 -4.02 -5.64 -5.00
C ASN A 156 -5.43 -5.43 -4.44
N SER A 157 -5.74 -5.97 -3.26
CA SER A 157 -7.04 -5.77 -2.64
C SER A 157 -7.23 -4.32 -2.19
N GLY A 158 -8.39 -3.74 -2.52
CA GLY A 158 -8.82 -2.42 -2.05
C GLY A 158 -9.46 -2.46 -0.66
N PHE A 159 -9.83 -3.63 -0.18
CA PHE A 159 -10.49 -3.85 1.10
C PHE A 159 -9.45 -3.94 2.22
N ARG A 160 -9.28 -2.88 2.99
CA ARG A 160 -8.21 -2.77 3.99
C ARG A 160 -8.51 -1.80 5.11
N ALA A 161 -7.91 -2.07 6.27
CA ALA A 161 -7.84 -1.18 7.41
C ALA A 161 -6.39 -0.76 7.65
N PHE A 162 -6.15 0.46 8.13
CA PHE A 162 -4.82 0.90 8.51
C PHE A 162 -4.88 2.09 9.48
N ARG A 163 -3.78 2.27 10.21
CA ARG A 163 -3.59 3.42 11.08
C ARG A 163 -3.38 4.69 10.25
N LYS A 164 -4.18 5.71 10.51
CA LYS A 164 -4.13 6.98 9.79
C LYS A 164 -2.79 7.70 9.95
N ASP A 165 -2.28 7.77 11.17
CA ASP A 165 -1.02 8.44 11.51
C ASP A 165 0.19 7.85 10.76
N VAL A 166 0.17 6.55 10.51
CA VAL A 166 1.18 5.87 9.67
C VAL A 166 0.96 6.21 8.19
N ALA A 167 -0.30 6.11 7.72
CA ALA A 167 -0.62 6.33 6.32
C ALA A 167 -0.31 7.76 5.85
N ASP A 168 -0.59 8.76 6.67
CA ASP A 168 -0.39 10.18 6.38
C ASP A 168 1.06 10.50 5.97
N GLN A 169 2.04 9.75 6.51
CA GLN A 169 3.44 9.90 6.15
C GLN A 169 3.72 9.55 4.68
N PHE A 170 2.88 8.71 4.07
CA PHE A 170 3.12 8.10 2.76
C PHE A 170 2.08 8.46 1.69
N LEU A 171 1.01 9.19 2.02
CA LEU A 171 -0.04 9.53 1.06
C LEU A 171 0.49 10.24 -0.18
N HIS A 172 1.50 11.08 -0.02
CA HIS A 172 2.15 11.80 -1.12
C HIS A 172 2.85 10.88 -2.15
N LEU A 173 3.19 9.64 -1.76
CA LEU A 173 3.82 8.64 -2.63
C LEU A 173 2.82 7.85 -3.46
N LEU A 174 1.54 7.87 -3.08
CA LEU A 174 0.50 7.08 -3.73
C LEU A 174 0.19 7.65 -5.12
N PRO A 175 0.18 6.82 -6.17
CA PRO A 175 -0.26 7.23 -7.48
C PRO A 175 -1.79 7.39 -7.53
N ASN A 176 -2.27 8.26 -8.42
CA ASN A 176 -3.71 8.51 -8.57
C ASN A 176 -4.47 7.32 -9.20
N GLY A 177 -3.79 6.43 -9.94
CA GLY A 177 -4.40 5.28 -10.61
C GLY A 177 -4.47 4.03 -9.73
N PHE A 178 -4.82 2.90 -10.34
CA PHE A 178 -5.07 1.60 -9.68
C PHE A 178 -3.91 1.02 -8.85
N SER A 179 -2.68 1.47 -9.07
CA SER A 179 -1.51 0.97 -8.35
C SER A 179 -1.35 1.52 -6.93
N HIS A 180 -2.24 2.40 -6.45
CA HIS A 180 -2.17 2.99 -5.13
C HIS A 180 -2.25 1.96 -4.00
N VAL A 181 -3.11 0.93 -4.15
CA VAL A 181 -3.26 -0.15 -3.16
C VAL A 181 -1.98 -0.97 -2.98
N THR A 182 -1.32 -1.31 -4.09
CA THR A 182 -0.02 -1.99 -4.10
C THR A 182 1.05 -1.11 -3.45
N THR A 183 1.10 0.17 -3.83
CA THR A 183 2.08 1.12 -3.29
C THR A 183 1.91 1.27 -1.79
N MET A 184 0.66 1.36 -1.29
CA MET A 184 0.37 1.47 0.14
C MET A 184 0.95 0.30 0.93
N THR A 185 0.63 -0.95 0.55
CA THR A 185 1.18 -2.14 1.20
C THR A 185 2.72 -2.13 1.19
N MET A 186 3.29 -1.76 0.04
CA MET A 186 4.74 -1.80 -0.13
C MET A 186 5.46 -0.73 0.70
N VAL A 187 4.92 0.49 0.83
CA VAL A 187 5.56 1.52 1.65
C VAL A 187 5.47 1.21 3.13
N PHE A 188 4.39 0.58 3.60
CA PHE A 188 4.30 0.08 4.98
C PHE A 188 5.42 -0.93 5.25
N LEU A 189 5.48 -2.00 4.47
CA LEU A 189 6.50 -3.04 4.61
C LEU A 189 7.94 -2.49 4.48
N ALA A 190 8.18 -1.56 3.54
CA ALA A 190 9.50 -0.96 3.31
C ALA A 190 10.02 -0.14 4.49
N ASN A 191 9.10 0.42 5.26
CA ASN A 191 9.43 1.26 6.42
C ASN A 191 9.27 0.52 7.76
N GLY A 192 9.17 -0.83 7.73
CA GLY A 192 9.17 -1.65 8.94
C GLY A 192 7.83 -1.71 9.67
N TYR A 193 6.74 -1.20 9.04
CA TYR A 193 5.40 -1.34 9.57
C TYR A 193 4.83 -2.72 9.27
N SER A 194 4.01 -3.23 10.18
CA SER A 194 3.42 -4.56 10.11
C SER A 194 2.17 -4.59 9.22
N VAL A 195 2.06 -5.62 8.37
CA VAL A 195 0.90 -5.83 7.50
C VAL A 195 0.33 -7.22 7.75
N GLY A 196 -0.92 -7.26 8.26
CA GLY A 196 -1.71 -8.46 8.45
C GLY A 196 -2.61 -8.76 7.24
N TYR A 197 -3.13 -9.98 7.18
CA TYR A 197 -4.04 -10.44 6.12
C TYR A 197 -5.21 -11.21 6.72
N VAL A 198 -6.41 -10.93 6.22
CA VAL A 198 -7.64 -11.66 6.56
C VAL A 198 -8.24 -12.20 5.27
N ASP A 199 -8.51 -13.49 5.22
CA ASP A 199 -9.15 -14.10 4.06
C ASP A 199 -10.59 -13.58 3.92
N ILE A 200 -10.93 -13.16 2.70
CA ILE A 200 -12.25 -12.65 2.33
C ILE A 200 -12.78 -13.36 1.08
N ASP A 201 -14.10 -13.49 1.03
CA ASP A 201 -14.79 -13.87 -0.20
C ASP A 201 -14.94 -12.63 -1.08
N TYR A 202 -14.57 -12.78 -2.35
CA TYR A 202 -14.62 -11.68 -3.33
C TYR A 202 -15.60 -12.05 -4.43
N ALA A 203 -16.70 -11.30 -4.54
CA ALA A 203 -17.68 -11.49 -5.58
C ALA A 203 -17.21 -11.00 -6.94
N GLN A 204 -17.76 -11.53 -8.02
CA GLN A 204 -17.46 -11.05 -9.36
C GLN A 204 -18.03 -9.64 -9.54
N ARG A 205 -17.17 -8.69 -9.89
CA ARG A 205 -17.56 -7.31 -10.15
C ARG A 205 -18.64 -7.23 -11.23
N SER A 206 -19.72 -6.52 -10.97
CA SER A 206 -20.72 -6.15 -11.96
C SER A 206 -20.10 -5.10 -12.91
N GLY A 207 -19.70 -5.51 -14.13
CA GLY A 207 -19.17 -4.59 -15.14
C GLY A 207 -18.00 -5.12 -15.97
N ASN A 208 -17.79 -4.52 -17.16
CA ASN A 208 -16.73 -4.91 -18.10
C ASN A 208 -15.37 -4.29 -17.73
N SER A 209 -14.41 -5.14 -17.43
CA SER A 209 -13.00 -4.73 -17.23
C SER A 209 -12.41 -4.16 -18.52
N LYS A 210 -12.21 -2.86 -18.60
CA LYS A 210 -11.58 -2.14 -19.73
C LYS A 210 -10.05 -2.28 -19.72
N PHE A 211 -9.50 -3.51 -19.65
CA PHE A 211 -8.06 -3.74 -19.62
C PHE A 211 -7.44 -3.55 -21.03
N ARG A 212 -6.42 -2.68 -21.12
CA ARG A 212 -5.61 -2.47 -22.33
C ARG A 212 -4.23 -3.09 -22.15
N PHE A 213 -3.99 -4.27 -22.73
CA PHE A 213 -2.80 -5.11 -22.51
C PHE A 213 -1.46 -4.35 -22.62
N VAL A 214 -1.24 -3.58 -23.67
CA VAL A 214 0.04 -2.86 -23.90
C VAL A 214 0.22 -1.67 -22.96
N ALA A 215 -0.85 -0.87 -22.77
CA ALA A 215 -0.82 0.30 -21.89
C ALA A 215 -0.62 -0.10 -20.43
N ASP A 216 -1.32 -1.15 -20.00
CA ASP A 216 -1.25 -1.64 -18.65
C ASP A 216 0.09 -2.33 -18.34
N THR A 217 0.69 -3.07 -19.29
CA THR A 217 2.03 -3.67 -19.12
C THR A 217 3.09 -2.60 -18.93
N ARG A 218 3.06 -1.51 -19.70
CA ARG A 218 3.97 -0.37 -19.53
C ARG A 218 3.79 0.30 -18.14
N LEU A 219 2.53 0.44 -17.72
CA LEU A 219 2.20 1.00 -16.40
C LEU A 219 2.73 0.10 -15.27
N TYR A 220 2.53 -1.22 -15.39
CA TYR A 220 3.06 -2.19 -14.44
C TYR A 220 4.60 -2.16 -14.37
N LEU A 221 5.28 -2.13 -15.51
CA LEU A 221 6.75 -2.07 -15.53
C LEU A 221 7.26 -0.80 -14.83
N ARG A 222 6.65 0.35 -15.12
CA ARG A 222 6.98 1.62 -14.46
C ARG A 222 6.76 1.53 -12.94
N GLN A 223 5.66 0.91 -12.52
CA GLN A 223 5.34 0.71 -11.11
C GLN A 223 6.37 -0.18 -10.41
N VAL A 224 6.74 -1.32 -11.01
CA VAL A 224 7.77 -2.21 -10.47
C VAL A 224 9.09 -1.48 -10.32
N THR A 225 9.52 -0.76 -11.37
CA THR A 225 10.76 0.03 -11.32
C THR A 225 10.70 1.05 -10.20
N ARG A 226 9.60 1.80 -10.06
CA ARG A 226 9.42 2.78 -8.99
C ARG A 226 9.48 2.13 -7.61
N MET A 227 8.79 1.00 -7.41
CA MET A 227 8.80 0.26 -6.15
C MET A 227 10.20 -0.20 -5.75
N VAL A 228 10.93 -0.79 -6.69
CA VAL A 228 12.32 -1.23 -6.50
C VAL A 228 13.21 -0.08 -6.06
N MET A 229 13.13 1.05 -6.78
CA MET A 229 13.95 2.22 -6.49
C MET A 229 13.60 2.92 -5.18
N MET A 230 12.34 2.80 -4.71
CA MET A 230 11.90 3.38 -3.44
C MET A 230 12.20 2.50 -2.22
N TRP A 231 12.42 1.20 -2.43
CA TRP A 231 12.57 0.26 -1.32
C TRP A 231 14.02 -0.02 -0.95
N ASN A 232 14.73 -0.67 -1.88
CA ASN A 232 16.11 -1.06 -1.69
C ASN A 232 16.80 -1.18 -3.06
N PRO A 233 17.25 -0.07 -3.64
CA PRO A 233 17.90 -0.06 -4.94
C PRO A 233 19.18 -0.88 -4.96
N LEU A 234 19.93 -0.94 -3.85
CA LEU A 234 21.12 -1.78 -3.75
C LEU A 234 20.81 -3.26 -3.95
N ARG A 235 19.73 -3.76 -3.33
CA ARG A 235 19.37 -5.18 -3.42
C ARG A 235 19.12 -5.65 -4.85
N VAL A 236 18.71 -4.74 -5.75
CA VAL A 236 18.39 -5.05 -7.15
C VAL A 236 19.54 -4.71 -8.08
N LEU A 237 20.15 -3.54 -7.91
CA LEU A 237 21.18 -3.07 -8.83
C LEU A 237 22.55 -3.71 -8.57
N THR A 238 22.88 -4.04 -7.31
CA THR A 238 24.17 -4.66 -6.98
C THR A 238 24.36 -6.03 -7.63
N PRO A 239 23.40 -6.98 -7.62
CA PRO A 239 23.56 -8.25 -8.33
C PRO A 239 23.79 -8.06 -9.84
N LEU A 240 23.07 -7.09 -10.45
CA LEU A 240 23.25 -6.77 -11.87
C LEU A 240 24.66 -6.23 -12.14
N ALA A 241 25.12 -5.28 -11.32
CA ALA A 241 26.48 -4.73 -11.41
C ALA A 241 27.54 -5.85 -11.22
N THR A 242 27.33 -6.73 -10.25
CA THR A 242 28.24 -7.85 -9.99
C THR A 242 28.33 -8.83 -11.14
N VAL A 243 27.21 -9.21 -11.74
CA VAL A 243 27.18 -10.10 -12.92
C VAL A 243 27.92 -9.45 -14.09
N LEU A 244 27.64 -8.19 -14.39
CA LEU A 244 28.31 -7.45 -15.47
C LEU A 244 29.82 -7.30 -15.17
N PHE A 245 30.20 -7.05 -13.93
CA PHE A 245 31.59 -6.97 -13.52
C PHE A 245 32.31 -8.30 -13.72
N LEU A 246 31.74 -9.42 -13.30
CA LEU A 246 32.31 -10.75 -13.47
C LEU A 246 32.47 -11.11 -14.95
N LEU A 247 31.48 -10.80 -15.80
CA LEU A 247 31.57 -11.00 -17.24
C LEU A 247 32.68 -10.12 -17.86
N GLY A 248 32.70 -8.85 -17.49
CA GLY A 248 33.74 -7.93 -17.96
C GLY A 248 35.14 -8.28 -17.49
N PHE A 249 35.26 -8.70 -16.22
CA PHE A 249 36.54 -9.15 -15.64
C PHE A 249 37.03 -10.46 -16.29
N SER A 250 36.17 -11.44 -16.47
CA SER A 250 36.50 -12.68 -17.17
C SER A 250 36.99 -12.41 -18.59
N LYS A 251 36.31 -11.51 -19.31
CA LYS A 251 36.75 -11.09 -20.63
C LYS A 251 38.05 -10.29 -20.60
N LEU A 252 38.27 -9.47 -19.59
CA LEU A 252 39.53 -8.75 -19.38
C LEU A 252 40.71 -9.71 -19.22
N VAL A 253 40.57 -10.73 -18.37
CA VAL A 253 41.58 -11.77 -18.19
C VAL A 253 41.84 -12.50 -19.50
N PHE A 254 40.80 -12.86 -20.24
CA PHE A 254 40.95 -13.49 -21.58
C PHE A 254 41.71 -12.58 -22.54
N ASP A 255 41.35 -11.30 -22.69
CA ASP A 255 42.03 -10.34 -23.58
C ASP A 255 43.49 -10.16 -23.21
N LEU A 256 43.86 -10.18 -21.89
CA LEU A 256 45.25 -10.05 -21.45
C LEU A 256 46.11 -11.26 -21.79
N ILE A 257 45.53 -12.47 -21.79
CA ILE A 257 46.24 -13.72 -22.10
C ILE A 257 46.35 -13.93 -23.64
N ASP A 258 45.23 -13.70 -24.35
CA ASP A 258 45.12 -14.04 -25.79
C ASP A 258 45.68 -12.95 -26.69
N LYS A 259 45.71 -11.69 -26.26
CA LYS A 259 46.07 -10.53 -27.07
C LYS A 259 47.31 -9.76 -26.58
N ASP A 260 48.27 -10.44 -26.01
CA ASP A 260 49.52 -9.82 -25.53
C ASP A 260 49.31 -8.51 -24.76
N PHE A 261 48.48 -8.54 -23.72
CA PHE A 261 48.12 -7.39 -22.86
C PHE A 261 47.35 -6.26 -23.55
N ARG A 262 46.75 -6.50 -24.72
CA ARG A 262 45.88 -5.52 -25.39
C ARG A 262 44.44 -5.70 -24.94
N VAL A 263 43.91 -4.71 -24.19
CA VAL A 263 42.53 -4.73 -23.73
C VAL A 263 41.60 -4.19 -24.81
N GLY A 264 40.57 -4.97 -25.19
CA GLY A 264 39.57 -4.54 -26.15
C GLY A 264 38.67 -3.40 -25.62
N THR A 265 38.34 -2.43 -26.45
CA THR A 265 37.42 -1.34 -26.11
C THR A 265 36.10 -1.84 -25.52
N ASN A 266 35.55 -2.92 -26.07
CA ASN A 266 34.32 -3.54 -25.59
C ASN A 266 34.46 -4.08 -24.15
N THR A 267 35.64 -4.57 -23.78
CA THR A 267 35.92 -5.09 -22.42
C THR A 267 35.93 -3.93 -21.42
N LEU A 268 36.60 -2.84 -21.75
CA LEU A 268 36.59 -1.61 -20.94
C LEU A 268 35.18 -1.06 -20.77
N LEU A 269 34.37 -1.03 -21.83
CA LEU A 269 32.99 -0.56 -21.77
C LEU A 269 32.14 -1.39 -20.81
N VAL A 270 32.27 -2.72 -20.82
CA VAL A 270 31.52 -3.59 -19.91
C VAL A 270 31.93 -3.38 -18.46
N VAL A 271 33.23 -3.30 -18.17
CA VAL A 271 33.74 -3.09 -16.80
C VAL A 271 33.33 -1.70 -16.27
N LEU A 272 33.48 -0.66 -17.08
CA LEU A 272 33.06 0.70 -16.71
C LEU A 272 31.56 0.78 -16.49
N SER A 273 30.75 0.12 -17.34
CA SER A 273 29.30 0.08 -17.18
C SER A 273 28.90 -0.59 -15.87
N ALA A 274 29.57 -1.69 -15.48
CA ALA A 274 29.35 -2.35 -14.21
C ALA A 274 29.64 -1.40 -13.02
N GLY A 275 30.76 -0.70 -13.07
CA GLY A 275 31.14 0.30 -12.06
C GLY A 275 30.12 1.46 -11.99
N MET A 276 29.66 1.98 -13.13
CA MET A 276 28.63 3.02 -13.17
C MET A 276 27.29 2.56 -12.56
N ILE A 277 26.85 1.33 -12.87
CA ILE A 277 25.63 0.79 -12.27
C ILE A 277 25.78 0.67 -10.76
N PHE A 278 26.94 0.26 -10.28
CA PHE A 278 27.19 0.19 -8.84
C PHE A 278 27.16 1.55 -8.16
N VAL A 279 27.77 2.58 -8.77
CA VAL A 279 27.74 3.96 -8.26
C VAL A 279 26.30 4.49 -8.24
N VAL A 280 25.54 4.25 -9.31
CA VAL A 280 24.10 4.62 -9.36
C VAL A 280 23.31 3.90 -8.27
N ALA A 281 23.61 2.62 -7.99
CA ALA A 281 22.99 1.87 -6.90
C ALA A 281 23.25 2.51 -5.53
N LEU A 282 24.48 2.92 -5.26
CA LEU A 282 24.85 3.62 -4.01
C LEU A 282 24.17 4.98 -3.89
N LEU A 283 24.15 5.79 -4.97
CA LEU A 283 23.47 7.07 -4.96
C LEU A 283 21.97 6.94 -4.75
N ALA A 284 21.34 5.97 -5.41
CA ALA A 284 19.91 5.70 -5.25
C ALA A 284 19.60 5.28 -3.80
N ASP A 285 20.42 4.43 -3.20
CA ASP A 285 20.27 4.00 -1.81
C ASP A 285 20.42 5.18 -0.82
N LEU A 286 21.41 6.03 -1.04
CA LEU A 286 21.60 7.23 -0.25
C LEU A 286 20.37 8.15 -0.31
N VAL A 287 19.80 8.36 -1.51
CA VAL A 287 18.58 9.15 -1.67
C VAL A 287 17.43 8.54 -0.89
N VAL A 288 17.23 7.21 -0.98
CA VAL A 288 16.20 6.52 -0.22
C VAL A 288 16.40 6.69 1.28
N GLN A 289 17.63 6.54 1.79
CA GLN A 289 17.91 6.70 3.23
C GLN A 289 17.66 8.13 3.73
N VAL A 290 18.00 9.15 2.94
CA VAL A 290 17.79 10.56 3.31
C VAL A 290 16.31 10.95 3.23
N THR A 291 15.55 10.37 2.29
CA THR A 291 14.13 10.69 2.09
C THR A 291 13.21 9.83 2.93
N ARG A 292 13.68 8.78 3.58
CA ARG A 292 12.85 8.00 4.51
C ARG A 292 12.32 8.91 5.61
N PRO A 293 11.00 8.88 5.89
CA PRO A 293 10.45 9.56 7.06
C PRO A 293 11.20 9.03 8.29
N ARG A 294 11.66 9.94 9.14
CA ARG A 294 12.07 9.52 10.48
C ARG A 294 10.81 8.99 11.14
N HIS A 295 10.85 7.78 11.70
CA HIS A 295 9.70 7.18 12.37
C HIS A 295 9.19 8.16 13.43
N SER A 296 8.19 8.98 13.06
CA SER A 296 7.46 9.82 14.01
C SER A 296 6.40 9.02 14.76
N VAL A 297 6.07 7.83 14.24
CA VAL A 297 5.06 6.91 14.77
C VAL A 297 5.70 5.54 14.94
N LEU A 298 5.58 4.98 16.15
CA LEU A 298 6.08 3.64 16.44
C LEU A 298 5.21 2.59 15.73
N PRO A 299 5.82 1.56 15.09
CA PRO A 299 5.09 0.41 14.58
C PRO A 299 4.27 -0.27 15.69
N ALA A 300 3.08 -0.78 15.34
CA ALA A 300 2.19 -1.46 16.29
C ALA A 300 2.86 -2.69 16.96
N ALA A 301 3.82 -3.32 16.28
CA ALA A 301 4.61 -4.43 16.83
C ALA A 301 5.60 -3.99 17.94
N VAL A 302 5.81 -2.68 18.13
CA VAL A 302 6.73 -2.14 19.14
C VAL A 302 5.91 -1.58 20.31
N GLN A 303 5.93 -2.27 21.45
CA GLN A 303 5.34 -1.73 22.69
C GLN A 303 6.36 -0.85 23.41
N GLU A 304 5.98 0.40 23.64
CA GLU A 304 6.72 1.28 24.55
C GLU A 304 6.49 0.81 26.00
N ARG A 305 7.46 0.18 26.62
CA ARG A 305 7.42 -0.08 28.07
C ARG A 305 7.82 1.20 28.77
N GLY A 306 6.84 1.95 29.24
CA GLY A 306 7.10 3.06 30.14
C GLY A 306 7.83 2.54 31.38
N ILE A 307 8.87 3.26 31.79
CA ILE A 307 9.44 3.11 33.13
C ILE A 307 8.32 3.58 34.06
N GLY A 308 7.61 2.64 34.69
CA GLY A 308 6.63 2.97 35.71
C GLY A 308 7.28 3.89 36.77
N PRO A 309 6.54 4.85 37.37
CA PRO A 309 7.07 5.64 38.44
C PRO A 309 7.62 4.69 39.48
N GLY A 310 8.90 4.85 39.79
CA GLY A 310 9.57 4.04 40.78
C GLY A 310 8.74 4.02 42.07
N ASN A 311 8.49 2.83 42.53
CA ASN A 311 7.91 2.64 43.86
C ASN A 311 8.95 3.18 44.86
N ASP A 312 8.84 4.46 45.19
CA ASP A 312 9.48 5.02 46.36
C ASP A 312 8.85 4.32 47.58
N THR A 313 9.33 3.15 47.91
CA THR A 313 9.20 2.61 49.24
C THR A 313 10.03 3.50 50.17
N THR A 314 9.44 4.57 50.66
CA THR A 314 9.89 5.20 51.89
C THR A 314 9.76 4.16 52.99
N ASP A 315 10.85 3.49 53.24
CA ASP A 315 11.06 2.71 54.46
C ASP A 315 10.93 3.65 55.66
N SER A 316 9.79 3.57 56.31
CA SER A 316 9.59 4.20 57.63
C SER A 316 10.36 3.38 58.64
N ALA A 317 11.61 3.77 58.87
CA ALA A 317 12.35 3.41 60.09
C ALA A 317 11.81 4.27 61.25
N ASP A 318 10.93 3.68 62.01
CA ASP A 318 10.73 4.06 63.42
C ASP A 318 10.07 2.87 64.11
N GLU A 319 10.87 2.23 64.97
CA GLU A 319 10.55 1.72 66.30
C GLU A 319 11.61 0.71 66.73
N LEU A 320 12.50 1.21 67.59
CA LEU A 320 13.22 0.40 68.54
C LEU A 320 12.81 0.88 69.95
N PRO A 321 12.59 0.01 70.93
CA PRO A 321 12.94 0.28 72.30
C PRO A 321 14.34 -0.14 72.65
#